data_8282146d350e760090cf3e1c833b016c
#
_entry.id   8282146d350e760090cf3e1c833b016c
#
_cell.length_a   1.000
_cell.length_b   1.000
_cell.length_c   1.000
_cell.angle_alpha   90.00
_cell.angle_beta   90.00
_cell.angle_gamma   90.00
#
_symmetry.space_group_name_H-M   'P 1'
#
loop_
_entity.id
_entity.type
_entity.pdbx_description
1 polymer ?
#
loop_
_entity_poly.entity_id
_entity_poly.type
_entity_poly.pdbx_seq_one_letter_code
_entity_poly.pdbx_strand_id
1 'polypeptide(L)'
;MGSHHSHEKTAGVQVGNESDKSRGGSQRGSTSRSGSGGDLQGLHEKPPPSMIPVENLGKVNIVLLRCCQMMQHPLLLIVKNGTAMVQCFMVLASFLFAYNILLHSKNHEVTFRMLPKCIFHRYIRLTPVQLAAVGVRGSSSIKNSKYKQDVNSIIINFRSLAVDMQLHLVAVVLTLALIRMGRRAVPILAAMFLGSCLLNAYLIYIFEWKSMLYVMNPQNTFMKFVDVPSFYHFYISPWGSLPSCLLGLLLANIHFQQQLNGFKATEYKWFVWTYKLSVPLIVGFTYTGYFVQQYTSPVVTTAHTALERPLFVLLFAIFMLGTFNKLDSIFKDILSWRIWRPLARMSLSVLTVHWCVTVVFVAARPQPLTSSYLDIMADWMVTMIITYIISMPVTILIEMPVQRFFTALLF
;
A
#
# COMPACT_ATOMS: atom_id res chain seq x y z
N MET A 1 -18.32 -58.56 -25.04
CA MET A 1 -19.17 -58.94 -23.89
C MET A 1 -18.96 -57.90 -22.84
N GLY A 2 -19.83 -57.05 -22.47
CA GLY A 2 -21.26 -56.81 -22.54
C GLY A 2 -21.47 -55.33 -22.22
N SER A 3 -22.35 -54.79 -22.94
CA SER A 3 -22.95 -53.48 -22.90
C SER A 3 -23.79 -53.25 -21.63
N HIS A 4 -23.78 -52.03 -21.10
CA HIS A 4 -24.96 -51.48 -20.44
C HIS A 4 -25.09 -49.96 -20.70
N HIS A 5 -26.16 -49.64 -21.44
CA HIS A 5 -26.77 -48.35 -21.61
C HIS A 5 -27.51 -47.93 -20.33
N SER A 6 -27.54 -46.66 -20.01
CA SER A 6 -28.66 -46.01 -19.29
C SER A 6 -28.75 -44.51 -19.56
N HIS A 7 -29.71 -44.23 -20.26
CA HIS A 7 -30.71 -43.15 -20.39
C HIS A 7 -30.46 -41.81 -19.69
N GLU A 8 -30.34 -40.84 -20.56
CA GLU A 8 -30.58 -39.40 -20.39
C GLU A 8 -32.10 -39.14 -20.14
N LYS A 9 -32.40 -38.29 -19.16
CA LYS A 9 -33.73 -37.67 -19.00
C LYS A 9 -33.57 -36.16 -19.05
N THR A 10 -33.96 -35.62 -20.18
CA THR A 10 -34.26 -34.19 -20.42
C THR A 10 -35.57 -33.84 -19.71
N ALA A 11 -35.53 -32.77 -18.91
CA ALA A 11 -36.73 -32.12 -18.36
C ALA A 11 -36.85 -30.73 -18.98
N GLY A 12 -37.89 -30.54 -19.77
CA GLY A 12 -38.27 -29.28 -20.39
C GLY A 12 -38.89 -28.34 -19.39
N VAL A 13 -38.59 -27.05 -19.53
CA VAL A 13 -39.25 -25.97 -18.84
C VAL A 13 -40.24 -25.30 -19.79
N GLN A 14 -41.49 -25.34 -19.43
CA GLN A 14 -42.61 -24.65 -20.10
C GLN A 14 -42.59 -23.16 -19.78
N VAL A 15 -42.77 -22.37 -20.84
CA VAL A 15 -43.05 -20.93 -20.79
C VAL A 15 -44.55 -20.76 -20.59
N GLY A 16 -44.97 -20.12 -19.52
CA GLY A 16 -46.35 -19.67 -19.29
C GLY A 16 -46.44 -18.15 -19.48
N ASN A 17 -47.18 -17.79 -20.53
CA ASN A 17 -47.60 -16.44 -20.82
C ASN A 17 -48.98 -16.24 -20.14
N GLU A 18 -49.17 -15.20 -19.35
CA GLU A 18 -50.53 -14.70 -19.08
C GLU A 18 -50.49 -13.19 -18.83
N SER A 19 -51.19 -12.53 -19.75
CA SER A 19 -51.64 -11.15 -19.69
C SER A 19 -52.97 -11.12 -18.92
N ASP A 20 -53.25 -10.13 -18.10
CA ASP A 20 -54.42 -9.22 -18.20
C ASP A 20 -54.58 -8.26 -17.04
N LYS A 21 -54.78 -7.02 -17.43
CA LYS A 21 -55.80 -5.99 -17.12
C LYS A 21 -56.22 -5.65 -15.70
N SER A 22 -55.95 -4.38 -15.38
CA SER A 22 -56.91 -3.28 -15.17
C SER A 22 -57.57 -3.02 -13.78
N ARG A 23 -57.66 -1.70 -13.51
CA ARG A 23 -58.57 -0.91 -12.62
C ARG A 23 -58.19 -0.89 -11.14
N GLY A 24 -57.82 0.27 -10.55
CA GLY A 24 -58.65 1.47 -10.41
C GLY A 24 -59.16 1.50 -8.98
N GLY A 25 -58.79 2.49 -8.16
CA GLY A 25 -59.40 2.70 -6.87
C GLY A 25 -58.63 3.60 -5.92
N SER A 26 -58.97 4.89 -5.99
CA SER A 26 -58.65 5.92 -5.00
C SER A 26 -59.37 5.59 -3.65
N GLN A 27 -58.68 5.74 -2.51
CA GLN A 27 -59.31 6.36 -1.33
C GLN A 27 -58.29 6.83 -0.28
N ARG A 28 -58.65 7.99 0.24
CA ARG A 28 -58.08 8.78 1.32
C ARG A 28 -58.25 8.10 2.70
N GLY A 29 -57.35 8.44 3.61
CA GLY A 29 -57.81 8.67 4.98
C GLY A 29 -56.91 8.12 6.07
N SER A 30 -56.41 9.06 6.81
CA SER A 30 -56.31 9.27 8.25
C SER A 30 -55.16 8.60 9.04
N THR A 31 -54.33 9.49 9.52
CA THR A 31 -53.67 9.62 10.85
C THR A 31 -53.96 8.56 11.91
N SER A 32 -52.88 7.98 12.46
CA SER A 32 -52.71 7.95 13.93
C SER A 32 -51.25 7.68 14.29
N ARG A 33 -50.80 8.44 15.29
CA ARG A 33 -49.55 8.33 16.06
C ARG A 33 -49.60 7.07 16.96
N SER A 34 -48.45 6.40 17.10
CA SER A 34 -47.78 6.13 18.37
C SER A 34 -46.69 5.06 18.24
N GLY A 35 -45.55 5.30 18.85
CA GLY A 35 -44.88 4.37 19.73
C GLY A 35 -43.60 3.75 19.22
N SER A 36 -42.46 4.36 19.52
CA SER A 36 -41.28 3.76 20.17
C SER A 36 -41.01 2.27 19.95
N GLY A 37 -39.87 1.97 19.32
CA GLY A 37 -39.24 0.65 19.32
C GLY A 37 -38.11 0.62 18.33
N GLY A 38 -36.87 0.77 18.81
CA GLY A 38 -35.71 0.76 17.94
C GLY A 38 -35.40 -0.64 17.41
N ASP A 39 -35.46 -0.80 16.12
CA ASP A 39 -34.90 -1.95 15.44
C ASP A 39 -33.70 -1.49 14.57
N LEU A 40 -32.50 -1.77 15.11
CA LEU A 40 -31.23 -1.71 14.38
C LEU A 40 -31.07 -2.99 13.55
N GLN A 41 -31.93 -3.19 12.55
CA GLN A 41 -31.72 -4.23 11.55
C GLN A 41 -32.08 -3.68 10.17
N GLY A 42 -31.11 -3.68 9.27
CA GLY A 42 -31.35 -3.51 7.84
C GLY A 42 -30.76 -2.29 7.17
N LEU A 43 -29.47 -2.00 7.37
CA LEU A 43 -28.70 -1.29 6.34
C LEU A 43 -28.35 -2.27 5.21
N HIS A 44 -29.35 -2.68 4.45
CA HIS A 44 -29.14 -3.21 3.13
C HIS A 44 -28.61 -2.07 2.25
N GLU A 45 -27.32 -2.10 2.01
CA GLU A 45 -26.60 -1.24 1.10
C GLU A 45 -27.22 -1.34 -0.30
N LYS A 46 -27.91 -0.28 -0.73
CA LYS A 46 -28.41 -0.19 -2.11
C LYS A 46 -27.21 -0.26 -3.07
N PRO A 47 -27.22 -1.13 -4.08
CA PRO A 47 -26.17 -1.12 -5.09
C PRO A 47 -26.12 0.24 -5.78
N PRO A 48 -24.92 0.80 -6.04
CA PRO A 48 -24.78 2.08 -6.69
C PRO A 48 -25.39 2.04 -8.10
N PRO A 49 -26.00 3.14 -8.57
CA PRO A 49 -26.62 3.19 -9.89
C PRO A 49 -25.57 2.87 -10.97
N SER A 50 -25.86 1.87 -11.79
CA SER A 50 -25.02 1.45 -12.92
C SER A 50 -24.96 2.57 -13.97
N MET A 51 -23.82 3.25 -14.08
CA MET A 51 -23.57 4.27 -15.12
C MET A 51 -23.12 3.67 -16.47
N ILE A 52 -23.34 2.38 -16.71
CA ILE A 52 -22.92 1.72 -17.95
C ILE A 52 -24.17 1.32 -18.74
N PRO A 53 -24.31 1.74 -20.01
CA PRO A 53 -25.40 1.28 -20.86
C PRO A 53 -25.40 -0.24 -20.98
N VAL A 54 -26.59 -0.85 -20.88
CA VAL A 54 -26.79 -2.30 -20.82
C VAL A 54 -26.19 -3.03 -22.06
N GLU A 55 -26.12 -2.38 -23.19
CA GLU A 55 -25.53 -2.91 -24.44
C GLU A 55 -24.02 -3.19 -24.34
N ASN A 56 -23.31 -2.50 -23.47
CA ASN A 56 -21.86 -2.69 -23.26
C ASN A 56 -21.51 -3.62 -22.08
N LEU A 57 -22.51 -4.06 -21.31
CA LEU A 57 -22.27 -4.92 -20.12
C LEU A 57 -21.65 -6.27 -20.48
N GLY A 58 -22.02 -6.87 -21.62
CA GLY A 58 -21.47 -8.15 -22.06
C GLY A 58 -19.98 -8.07 -22.41
N LYS A 59 -19.57 -7.03 -23.14
CA LYS A 59 -18.16 -6.83 -23.52
C LYS A 59 -17.30 -6.40 -22.33
N VAL A 60 -17.83 -5.54 -21.45
CA VAL A 60 -17.16 -5.11 -20.24
C VAL A 60 -16.96 -6.28 -19.27
N ASN A 61 -17.95 -7.16 -19.14
CA ASN A 61 -17.83 -8.35 -18.29
C ASN A 61 -16.73 -9.33 -18.74
N ILE A 62 -16.59 -9.55 -20.06
CA ILE A 62 -15.54 -10.45 -20.58
C ILE A 62 -14.15 -9.86 -20.36
N VAL A 63 -13.96 -8.57 -20.58
CA VAL A 63 -12.68 -7.88 -20.33
C VAL A 63 -12.37 -7.86 -18.82
N LEU A 64 -13.36 -7.58 -17.99
CA LEU A 64 -13.22 -7.62 -16.53
C LEU A 64 -12.85 -9.02 -16.04
N LEU A 65 -13.49 -10.05 -16.57
CA LEU A 65 -13.22 -11.45 -16.20
C LEU A 65 -11.79 -11.88 -16.60
N ARG A 66 -11.33 -11.50 -17.79
CA ARG A 66 -9.95 -11.77 -18.22
C ARG A 66 -8.92 -11.01 -17.38
N CYS A 67 -9.16 -9.73 -17.07
CA CYS A 67 -8.32 -8.99 -16.14
C CYS A 67 -8.31 -9.62 -14.75
N CYS A 68 -9.45 -10.14 -14.25
CA CYS A 68 -9.51 -10.90 -13.00
C CYS A 68 -8.64 -12.14 -13.03
N GLN A 69 -8.73 -12.95 -14.08
CA GLN A 69 -7.93 -14.16 -14.24
C GLN A 69 -6.43 -13.85 -14.33
N MET A 70 -6.07 -12.80 -15.06
CA MET A 70 -4.67 -12.36 -15.16
C MET A 70 -4.13 -11.82 -13.82
N MET A 71 -4.94 -11.07 -13.08
CA MET A 71 -4.56 -10.58 -11.73
C MET A 71 -4.42 -11.71 -10.69
N GLN A 72 -4.97 -12.89 -10.95
CA GLN A 72 -4.81 -14.08 -10.10
C GLN A 72 -3.57 -14.90 -10.46
N HIS A 73 -2.87 -14.57 -11.55
CA HIS A 73 -1.68 -15.33 -11.93
C HIS A 73 -0.56 -15.15 -10.90
N PRO A 74 0.10 -16.23 -10.46
CA PRO A 74 1.11 -16.19 -9.39
C PRO A 74 2.27 -15.24 -9.66
N LEU A 75 2.72 -15.08 -10.91
CA LEU A 75 3.78 -14.13 -11.26
C LEU A 75 3.39 -12.66 -11.04
N LEU A 76 2.12 -12.31 -11.20
CA LEU A 76 1.62 -10.96 -10.98
C LEU A 76 1.36 -10.66 -9.50
N LEU A 77 1.34 -11.67 -8.62
CA LEU A 77 1.22 -11.47 -7.17
C LEU A 77 2.34 -10.63 -6.59
N ILE A 78 3.55 -10.75 -7.11
CA ILE A 78 4.70 -9.92 -6.69
C ILE A 78 4.42 -8.46 -7.00
N VAL A 79 3.88 -8.18 -8.19
CA VAL A 79 3.52 -6.82 -8.62
C VAL A 79 2.30 -6.31 -7.85
N LYS A 80 1.30 -7.17 -7.65
CA LYS A 80 0.08 -6.89 -6.89
C LYS A 80 0.40 -6.56 -5.42
N ASN A 81 1.44 -7.17 -4.86
CA ASN A 81 1.90 -6.90 -3.49
C ASN A 81 2.82 -5.67 -3.39
N GLY A 82 2.73 -4.72 -4.34
CA GLY A 82 3.41 -3.42 -4.26
C GLY A 82 3.12 -2.66 -2.96
N THR A 83 2.01 -2.99 -2.30
CA THR A 83 1.66 -2.46 -0.97
C THR A 83 2.66 -2.86 0.12
N ALA A 84 3.22 -4.06 0.06
CA ALA A 84 4.27 -4.51 0.96
C ALA A 84 5.59 -3.74 0.72
N MET A 85 5.89 -3.40 -0.54
CA MET A 85 7.05 -2.57 -0.87
C MET A 85 6.97 -1.17 -0.24
N VAL A 86 5.78 -0.57 -0.15
CA VAL A 86 5.58 0.71 0.55
C VAL A 86 5.96 0.57 2.03
N GLN A 87 5.66 -0.55 2.66
CA GLN A 87 6.05 -0.78 4.07
C GLN A 87 7.57 -0.88 4.23
N CYS A 88 8.30 -1.44 3.26
CA CYS A 88 9.76 -1.41 3.25
C CYS A 88 10.33 0.02 3.22
N PHE A 89 9.74 0.90 2.42
CA PHE A 89 10.12 2.31 2.42
C PHE A 89 9.89 2.98 3.78
N MET A 90 8.80 2.64 4.47
CA MET A 90 8.51 3.18 5.80
C MET A 90 9.53 2.71 6.85
N VAL A 91 9.90 1.40 6.82
CA VAL A 91 10.97 0.85 7.67
C VAL A 91 12.28 1.56 7.39
N LEU A 92 12.67 1.70 6.11
CA LEU A 92 13.92 2.32 5.70
C LEU A 92 13.97 3.80 6.07
N ALA A 93 12.87 4.55 5.86
CA ALA A 93 12.80 5.96 6.19
C ALA A 93 12.95 6.23 7.69
N SER A 94 12.25 5.47 8.53
CA SER A 94 12.34 5.59 9.99
C SER A 94 13.70 5.09 10.52
N PHE A 95 14.25 4.01 9.94
CA PHE A 95 15.61 3.54 10.24
C PHE A 95 16.66 4.62 9.97
N LEU A 96 16.71 5.15 8.74
CA LEU A 96 17.71 6.14 8.35
C LEU A 96 17.62 7.41 9.20
N PHE A 97 16.40 7.84 9.50
CA PHE A 97 16.18 8.99 10.38
C PHE A 97 16.75 8.74 11.78
N ALA A 98 16.32 7.65 12.44
CA ALA A 98 16.73 7.33 13.80
C ALA A 98 18.24 7.08 13.88
N TYR A 99 18.80 6.34 12.93
CA TYR A 99 20.22 6.04 12.89
C TYR A 99 21.08 7.29 12.72
N ASN A 100 20.69 8.25 11.87
CA ASN A 100 21.39 9.52 11.74
C ASN A 100 21.35 10.36 13.03
N ILE A 101 20.24 10.40 13.75
CA ILE A 101 20.13 11.07 15.05
C ILE A 101 21.01 10.36 16.08
N LEU A 102 21.03 9.02 16.12
CA LEU A 102 21.88 8.24 17.00
C LEU A 102 23.38 8.47 16.72
N LEU A 103 23.77 8.57 15.45
CA LEU A 103 25.15 8.95 15.10
C LEU A 103 25.50 10.38 15.53
N HIS A 104 24.56 11.31 15.31
CA HIS A 104 24.77 12.70 15.71
C HIS A 104 24.92 12.84 17.23
N SER A 105 24.21 12.01 18.01
CA SER A 105 24.28 12.01 19.48
C SER A 105 25.62 11.57 20.05
N LYS A 106 26.51 10.95 19.24
CA LYS A 106 27.88 10.64 19.70
C LYS A 106 28.74 11.87 19.92
N ASN A 107 28.53 12.92 19.13
CA ASN A 107 29.38 14.11 19.09
C ASN A 107 28.70 15.35 19.61
N HIS A 108 27.35 15.34 19.69
CA HIS A 108 26.57 16.52 20.09
C HIS A 108 25.43 16.11 21.02
N GLU A 109 25.10 17.02 21.96
CA GLU A 109 23.93 16.83 22.81
C GLU A 109 22.64 16.96 22.00
N VAL A 110 21.86 15.86 21.94
CA VAL A 110 20.56 15.84 21.28
C VAL A 110 19.47 16.22 22.28
N THR A 111 18.76 17.29 21.97
CA THR A 111 17.69 17.84 22.82
C THR A 111 16.38 17.93 22.01
N PHE A 112 15.23 17.96 22.71
CA PHE A 112 13.92 18.16 22.08
C PHE A 112 13.79 19.46 21.26
N ARG A 113 14.69 20.45 21.47
CA ARG A 113 14.78 21.67 20.64
C ARG A 113 15.07 21.36 19.16
N MET A 114 15.59 20.16 18.82
CA MET A 114 15.81 19.72 17.44
C MET A 114 14.53 19.22 16.74
N LEU A 115 13.44 18.97 17.50
CA LEU A 115 12.18 18.45 16.97
C LEU A 115 11.63 19.31 15.82
N PRO A 116 11.44 20.64 15.94
CA PRO A 116 10.93 21.44 14.84
C PRO A 116 11.84 21.41 13.61
N LYS A 117 13.16 21.39 13.82
CA LYS A 117 14.15 21.31 12.75
C LYS A 117 14.02 20.02 11.94
N CYS A 118 13.88 18.86 12.60
CA CYS A 118 13.73 17.56 11.97
C CYS A 118 12.43 17.46 11.17
N ILE A 119 11.32 17.95 11.72
CA ILE A 119 10.01 17.95 11.07
C ILE A 119 10.04 18.86 9.83
N PHE A 120 10.56 20.06 9.99
CA PHE A 120 10.57 21.08 8.94
C PHE A 120 11.47 20.66 7.76
N HIS A 121 12.61 20.04 8.02
CA HIS A 121 13.50 19.50 6.99
C HIS A 121 12.78 18.45 6.11
N ARG A 122 12.00 17.55 6.72
CA ARG A 122 11.20 16.59 5.95
C ARG A 122 10.07 17.24 5.16
N TYR A 123 9.37 18.20 5.79
CA TYR A 123 8.30 18.96 5.14
C TYR A 123 8.79 19.66 3.87
N ILE A 124 9.91 20.37 3.95
CA ILE A 124 10.54 21.06 2.80
C ILE A 124 10.93 20.06 1.69
N ARG A 125 11.37 18.89 2.07
CA ARG A 125 11.74 17.86 1.08
C ARG A 125 10.53 17.30 0.32
N LEU A 126 9.41 17.10 0.99
CA LEU A 126 8.24 16.40 0.41
C LEU A 126 7.29 17.37 -0.32
N THR A 127 7.04 18.55 0.22
CA THR A 127 5.98 19.46 -0.22
C THR A 127 6.17 19.98 -1.66
N PRO A 128 7.35 20.41 -2.13
CA PRO A 128 7.48 21.05 -3.43
C PRO A 128 7.13 20.11 -4.60
N VAL A 129 7.59 18.87 -4.52
CA VAL A 129 7.32 17.86 -5.57
C VAL A 129 5.83 17.51 -5.62
N GLN A 130 5.18 17.43 -4.45
CA GLN A 130 3.74 17.18 -4.36
C GLN A 130 2.91 18.34 -4.90
N LEU A 131 3.28 19.58 -4.57
CA LEU A 131 2.61 20.77 -5.11
C LEU A 131 2.74 20.87 -6.63
N ALA A 132 3.92 20.55 -7.17
CA ALA A 132 4.14 20.50 -8.62
C ALA A 132 3.23 19.46 -9.29
N ALA A 133 3.12 18.26 -8.71
CA ALA A 133 2.25 17.19 -9.21
C ALA A 133 0.77 17.57 -9.18
N VAL A 134 0.32 18.25 -8.14
CA VAL A 134 -1.06 18.76 -8.02
C VAL A 134 -1.31 19.86 -9.03
N GLY A 135 -0.36 20.78 -9.24
CA GLY A 135 -0.49 21.84 -10.24
C GLY A 135 -0.66 21.29 -11.66
N VAL A 136 0.15 20.29 -12.03
CA VAL A 136 0.04 19.61 -13.34
C VAL A 136 -1.32 18.94 -13.51
N ARG A 137 -1.82 18.25 -12.47
CA ARG A 137 -3.14 17.58 -12.51
C ARG A 137 -4.29 18.57 -12.56
N GLY A 138 -4.24 19.63 -11.77
CA GLY A 138 -5.25 20.68 -11.77
C GLY A 138 -5.43 21.29 -13.14
N SER A 139 -4.33 21.59 -13.84
CA SER A 139 -4.36 22.15 -15.20
C SER A 139 -4.97 21.20 -16.23
N SER A 140 -4.77 19.89 -16.05
CA SER A 140 -5.31 18.86 -16.97
C SER A 140 -6.79 18.58 -16.73
N SER A 141 -7.27 18.72 -15.50
CA SER A 141 -8.65 18.41 -15.08
C SER A 141 -9.66 19.50 -15.53
N ILE A 142 -9.21 20.74 -15.64
CA ILE A 142 -10.09 21.87 -16.06
C ILE A 142 -10.66 21.67 -17.48
N LYS A 143 -10.02 20.84 -18.31
CA LYS A 143 -10.42 20.61 -19.71
C LYS A 143 -11.40 19.46 -19.93
N ASN A 144 -11.70 18.60 -18.92
CA ASN A 144 -12.50 17.40 -19.11
C ASN A 144 -13.50 17.12 -17.99
N SER A 145 -14.71 16.72 -18.37
CA SER A 145 -15.87 16.33 -17.51
C SER A 145 -15.62 15.15 -16.54
N LYS A 146 -14.41 14.59 -16.45
CA LYS A 146 -14.02 13.51 -15.51
C LYS A 146 -13.58 14.02 -14.13
N TYR A 147 -13.97 15.24 -13.77
CA TYR A 147 -13.54 15.99 -12.58
C TYR A 147 -13.59 15.18 -11.27
N LYS A 148 -14.64 14.38 -11.05
CA LYS A 148 -14.82 13.63 -9.78
C LYS A 148 -13.78 12.52 -9.56
N GLN A 149 -13.32 11.87 -10.62
CA GLN A 149 -12.31 10.81 -10.54
C GLN A 149 -10.90 11.35 -10.31
N ASP A 150 -10.60 12.54 -10.81
CA ASP A 150 -9.27 13.14 -10.66
C ASP A 150 -9.07 13.71 -9.25
N VAL A 151 -10.12 14.29 -8.66
CA VAL A 151 -10.11 14.77 -7.27
C VAL A 151 -9.80 13.64 -6.28
N ASN A 152 -10.39 12.45 -6.44
CA ASN A 152 -10.11 11.32 -5.56
C ASN A 152 -8.63 10.87 -5.62
N SER A 153 -8.02 10.87 -6.80
CA SER A 153 -6.60 10.52 -6.94
C SER A 153 -5.69 11.54 -6.23
N ILE A 154 -6.06 12.80 -6.25
CA ILE A 154 -5.34 13.88 -5.54
C ILE A 154 -5.48 13.67 -4.02
N ILE A 155 -6.69 13.39 -3.54
CA ILE A 155 -6.97 13.15 -2.12
C ILE A 155 -6.18 11.95 -1.59
N ILE A 156 -6.07 10.87 -2.35
CA ILE A 156 -5.29 9.68 -1.98
C ILE A 156 -3.81 10.04 -1.77
N ASN A 157 -3.22 10.81 -2.68
CA ASN A 157 -1.82 11.23 -2.55
C ASN A 157 -1.59 12.13 -1.33
N PHE A 158 -2.49 13.09 -1.08
CA PHE A 158 -2.40 13.93 0.12
C PHE A 158 -2.53 13.14 1.41
N ARG A 159 -3.44 12.15 1.45
CA ARG A 159 -3.57 11.27 2.61
C ARG A 159 -2.31 10.45 2.85
N SER A 160 -1.72 9.87 1.81
CA SER A 160 -0.47 9.11 1.93
C SER A 160 0.68 9.98 2.46
N LEU A 161 0.78 11.22 1.98
CA LEU A 161 1.76 12.18 2.49
C LEU A 161 1.50 12.56 3.95
N ALA A 162 0.24 12.79 4.32
CA ALA A 162 -0.13 13.10 5.69
C ALA A 162 0.23 11.96 6.65
N VAL A 163 -0.01 10.71 6.25
CA VAL A 163 0.38 9.50 7.02
C VAL A 163 1.89 9.43 7.18
N ASP A 164 2.67 9.68 6.11
CA ASP A 164 4.12 9.70 6.19
C ASP A 164 4.63 10.76 7.16
N MET A 165 4.05 11.96 7.14
CA MET A 165 4.40 13.04 8.08
C MET A 165 4.01 12.72 9.52
N GLN A 166 2.84 12.10 9.75
CA GLN A 166 2.41 11.68 11.08
C GLN A 166 3.34 10.61 11.66
N LEU A 167 3.70 9.60 10.86
CA LEU A 167 4.65 8.57 11.28
C LEU A 167 6.05 9.13 11.50
N HIS A 168 6.47 10.11 10.70
CA HIS A 168 7.74 10.79 10.94
C HIS A 168 7.73 11.57 12.26
N LEU A 169 6.64 12.24 12.60
CA LEU A 169 6.49 12.90 13.90
C LEU A 169 6.62 11.90 15.05
N VAL A 170 5.95 10.77 14.96
CA VAL A 170 6.09 9.66 15.93
C VAL A 170 7.54 9.19 16.02
N ALA A 171 8.20 8.97 14.88
CA ALA A 171 9.60 8.56 14.83
C ALA A 171 10.53 9.57 15.51
N VAL A 172 10.35 10.88 15.26
CA VAL A 172 11.14 11.95 15.86
C VAL A 172 10.97 11.96 17.38
N VAL A 173 9.72 12.00 17.84
CA VAL A 173 9.39 12.05 19.27
C VAL A 173 9.96 10.83 20.00
N LEU A 174 9.74 9.63 19.48
CA LEU A 174 10.24 8.39 20.11
C LEU A 174 11.76 8.32 20.10
N THR A 175 12.41 8.70 18.99
CA THR A 175 13.88 8.69 18.93
C THR A 175 14.47 9.65 19.97
N LEU A 176 13.95 10.89 20.07
CA LEU A 176 14.43 11.87 21.02
C LEU A 176 14.14 11.48 22.49
N ALA A 177 12.98 10.84 22.74
CA ALA A 177 12.62 10.37 24.09
C ALA A 177 13.51 9.20 24.54
N LEU A 178 13.81 8.27 23.63
CA LEU A 178 14.50 7.04 23.97
C LEU A 178 16.03 7.12 23.83
N ILE A 179 16.57 8.17 23.21
CA ILE A 179 18.01 8.30 22.96
C ILE A 179 18.83 8.25 24.27
N ARG A 180 18.30 8.82 25.36
CA ARG A 180 18.96 8.82 26.67
C ARG A 180 18.89 7.48 27.40
N MET A 181 18.00 6.57 26.95
CA MET A 181 17.81 5.26 27.59
C MET A 181 18.82 4.20 27.13
N GLY A 182 19.59 4.47 26.06
CA GLY A 182 20.63 3.59 25.56
C GLY A 182 20.11 2.18 25.25
N ARG A 183 20.66 1.15 25.90
CA ARG A 183 20.26 -0.27 25.67
C ARG A 183 18.80 -0.56 26.06
N ARG A 184 18.21 0.19 26.98
CA ARG A 184 16.81 0.00 27.40
C ARG A 184 15.81 0.42 26.33
N ALA A 185 16.21 1.23 25.33
CA ALA A 185 15.37 1.61 24.23
C ALA A 185 14.93 0.41 23.35
N VAL A 186 15.80 -0.61 23.22
CA VAL A 186 15.52 -1.80 22.40
C VAL A 186 14.30 -2.58 22.90
N PRO A 187 14.22 -3.04 24.17
CA PRO A 187 13.06 -3.76 24.65
C PRO A 187 11.77 -2.90 24.66
N ILE A 188 11.88 -1.60 24.89
CA ILE A 188 10.72 -0.69 24.85
C ILE A 188 10.17 -0.62 23.42
N LEU A 189 11.03 -0.41 22.42
CA LEU A 189 10.61 -0.36 21.00
C LEU A 189 10.08 -1.70 20.53
N ALA A 190 10.65 -2.82 20.99
CA ALA A 190 10.15 -4.16 20.69
C ALA A 190 8.74 -4.37 21.28
N ALA A 191 8.51 -3.96 22.53
CA ALA A 191 7.18 -4.02 23.15
C ALA A 191 6.16 -3.14 22.42
N MET A 192 6.55 -1.93 22.01
CA MET A 192 5.71 -1.04 21.22
C MET A 192 5.38 -1.62 19.84
N PHE A 193 6.36 -2.23 19.17
CA PHE A 193 6.15 -2.92 17.91
C PHE A 193 5.12 -4.05 18.05
N LEU A 194 5.29 -4.94 19.04
CA LEU A 194 4.34 -6.02 19.32
C LEU A 194 2.96 -5.46 19.69
N GLY A 195 2.90 -4.45 20.53
CA GLY A 195 1.65 -3.77 20.88
C GLY A 195 0.93 -3.16 19.67
N SER A 196 1.68 -2.56 18.72
CA SER A 196 1.11 -2.04 17.48
C SER A 196 0.61 -3.15 16.54
N CYS A 197 1.27 -4.30 16.51
CA CYS A 197 0.80 -5.47 15.77
C CYS A 197 -0.50 -6.03 16.36
N LEU A 198 -0.58 -6.14 17.69
CA LEU A 198 -1.79 -6.59 18.38
C LEU A 198 -2.94 -5.60 18.21
N LEU A 199 -2.68 -4.29 18.29
CA LEU A 199 -3.67 -3.27 18.01
C LEU A 199 -4.23 -3.39 16.59
N ASN A 200 -3.36 -3.56 15.60
CA ASN A 200 -3.80 -3.75 14.22
C ASN A 200 -4.62 -5.03 14.04
N ALA A 201 -4.20 -6.14 14.66
CA ALA A 201 -4.97 -7.39 14.61
C ALA A 201 -6.36 -7.22 15.23
N TYR A 202 -6.46 -6.51 16.35
CA TYR A 202 -7.71 -6.20 17.02
C TYR A 202 -8.63 -5.32 16.15
N LEU A 203 -8.08 -4.25 15.53
CA LEU A 203 -8.86 -3.37 14.64
C LEU A 203 -9.33 -4.11 13.38
N ILE A 204 -8.48 -4.96 12.79
CA ILE A 204 -8.83 -5.79 11.64
C ILE A 204 -9.97 -6.74 11.99
N TYR A 205 -9.94 -7.33 13.19
CA TYR A 205 -11.00 -8.23 13.66
C TYR A 205 -12.34 -7.52 13.85
N ILE A 206 -12.34 -6.34 14.51
CA ILE A 206 -13.59 -5.59 14.79
C ILE A 206 -14.22 -5.00 13.53
N PHE A 207 -13.39 -4.39 12.65
CA PHE A 207 -13.87 -3.68 11.47
C PHE A 207 -13.91 -4.55 10.22
N GLU A 208 -13.57 -5.83 10.33
CA GLU A 208 -13.53 -6.80 9.23
C GLU A 208 -12.70 -6.32 8.03
N TRP A 209 -11.62 -5.57 8.29
CA TRP A 209 -10.78 -5.07 7.22
C TRP A 209 -10.05 -6.22 6.52
N LYS A 210 -9.97 -6.11 5.20
CA LYS A 210 -9.33 -7.11 4.34
C LYS A 210 -8.00 -6.62 3.82
N SER A 211 -7.03 -7.53 3.67
CA SER A 211 -5.75 -7.25 3.01
C SER A 211 -5.98 -6.70 1.60
N MET A 212 -5.04 -5.87 1.14
CA MET A 212 -5.07 -5.35 -0.24
C MET A 212 -5.10 -6.45 -1.29
N LEU A 213 -4.59 -7.63 -0.96
CA LEU A 213 -4.65 -8.79 -1.82
C LEU A 213 -6.10 -9.15 -2.20
N TYR A 214 -7.05 -9.06 -1.27
CA TYR A 214 -8.48 -9.29 -1.49
C TYR A 214 -9.20 -8.08 -2.09
N VAL A 215 -8.71 -6.88 -1.78
CA VAL A 215 -9.31 -5.62 -2.20
C VAL A 215 -8.91 -5.23 -3.62
N MET A 216 -7.69 -5.60 -4.05
CA MET A 216 -7.19 -5.35 -5.40
C MET A 216 -7.83 -6.29 -6.44
N ASN A 217 -9.13 -6.13 -6.64
CA ASN A 217 -9.83 -6.70 -7.77
C ASN A 217 -9.97 -5.64 -8.89
N PRO A 218 -10.21 -6.03 -10.15
CA PRO A 218 -10.32 -5.09 -11.26
C PRO A 218 -11.40 -4.04 -11.06
N GLN A 219 -12.51 -4.39 -10.44
CA GLN A 219 -13.62 -3.48 -10.19
C GLN A 219 -13.23 -2.36 -9.23
N ASN A 220 -12.61 -2.70 -8.09
CA ASN A 220 -12.14 -1.70 -7.13
C ASN A 220 -11.01 -0.84 -7.71
N THR A 221 -10.13 -1.44 -8.52
CA THR A 221 -9.06 -0.71 -9.21
C THR A 221 -9.60 0.26 -10.24
N PHE A 222 -10.61 -0.15 -11.02
CA PHE A 222 -11.30 0.71 -11.97
C PHE A 222 -12.01 1.88 -11.27
N MET A 223 -12.68 1.61 -10.14
CA MET A 223 -13.33 2.62 -9.30
C MET A 223 -12.33 3.42 -8.45
N LYS A 224 -11.00 3.23 -8.63
CA LYS A 224 -9.94 3.90 -7.85
C LYS A 224 -10.13 3.75 -6.34
N PHE A 225 -10.57 2.58 -5.91
CA PHE A 225 -10.84 2.24 -4.50
C PHE A 225 -11.84 3.16 -3.79
N VAL A 226 -12.71 3.85 -4.53
CA VAL A 226 -13.80 4.62 -3.94
C VAL A 226 -14.71 3.67 -3.18
N ASP A 227 -15.09 4.05 -1.95
CA ASP A 227 -15.97 3.28 -1.07
C ASP A 227 -15.41 1.92 -0.59
N VAL A 228 -14.07 1.77 -0.56
CA VAL A 228 -13.40 0.61 0.02
C VAL A 228 -12.83 0.94 1.40
N PRO A 229 -13.53 0.61 2.52
CA PRO A 229 -13.11 0.98 3.87
C PRO A 229 -11.71 0.47 4.23
N SER A 230 -11.38 -0.77 3.85
CA SER A 230 -10.06 -1.37 4.10
C SER A 230 -8.91 -0.58 3.46
N PHE A 231 -9.15 0.08 2.31
CA PHE A 231 -8.16 0.91 1.66
C PHE A 231 -7.90 2.21 2.43
N TYR A 232 -8.98 2.92 2.80
CA TYR A 232 -8.85 4.22 3.45
C TYR A 232 -8.53 4.15 4.94
N HIS A 233 -9.11 3.19 5.67
CA HIS A 233 -8.99 3.12 7.13
C HIS A 233 -7.87 2.20 7.61
N PHE A 234 -7.39 1.28 6.76
CA PHE A 234 -6.30 0.40 7.12
C PHE A 234 -5.04 0.65 6.27
N TYR A 235 -5.17 0.64 4.93
CA TYR A 235 -4.00 0.75 4.05
C TYR A 235 -3.38 2.16 4.06
N ILE A 236 -4.19 3.21 3.83
CA ILE A 236 -3.74 4.62 3.88
C ILE A 236 -4.07 5.19 5.26
N SER A 237 -3.55 4.57 6.31
CA SER A 237 -3.73 5.04 7.68
C SER A 237 -2.43 4.93 8.48
N PRO A 238 -2.25 5.79 9.50
CA PRO A 238 -1.09 5.71 10.38
C PRO A 238 -1.03 4.37 11.13
N TRP A 239 -2.18 3.83 11.54
CA TRP A 239 -2.26 2.56 12.28
C TRP A 239 -1.68 1.39 11.48
N GLY A 240 -2.08 1.26 10.21
CA GLY A 240 -1.63 0.19 9.35
C GLY A 240 -0.13 0.21 9.05
N SER A 241 0.52 1.37 9.14
CA SER A 241 1.95 1.56 8.87
C SER A 241 2.80 1.79 10.14
N LEU A 242 2.15 1.92 11.30
CA LEU A 242 2.83 2.13 12.58
C LEU A 242 3.82 0.99 12.93
N PRO A 243 3.48 -0.31 12.75
CA PRO A 243 4.44 -1.38 13.00
C PRO A 243 5.72 -1.24 12.17
N SER A 244 5.61 -0.85 10.90
CA SER A 244 6.76 -0.65 10.02
C SER A 244 7.66 0.50 10.49
N CYS A 245 7.06 1.60 10.94
CA CYS A 245 7.79 2.72 11.52
C CYS A 245 8.55 2.30 12.78
N LEU A 246 7.87 1.65 13.73
CA LEU A 246 8.47 1.19 15.00
C LEU A 246 9.57 0.16 14.78
N LEU A 247 9.38 -0.75 13.81
CA LEU A 247 10.41 -1.72 13.45
C LEU A 247 11.67 -1.04 12.86
N GLY A 248 11.51 0.02 12.07
CA GLY A 248 12.64 0.82 11.58
C GLY A 248 13.41 1.50 12.70
N LEU A 249 12.71 2.06 13.71
CA LEU A 249 13.36 2.62 14.90
C LEU A 249 14.09 1.56 15.73
N LEU A 250 13.45 0.39 15.91
CA LEU A 250 14.03 -0.75 16.61
C LEU A 250 15.30 -1.23 15.91
N LEU A 251 15.25 -1.40 14.58
CA LEU A 251 16.38 -1.81 13.77
C LEU A 251 17.56 -0.83 13.88
N ALA A 252 17.29 0.49 13.87
CA ALA A 252 18.30 1.52 14.04
C ALA A 252 19.00 1.42 15.40
N ASN A 253 18.24 1.23 16.48
CA ASN A 253 18.79 1.07 17.81
C ASN A 253 19.59 -0.23 17.94
N ILE A 254 19.10 -1.36 17.42
CA ILE A 254 19.83 -2.64 17.42
C ILE A 254 21.14 -2.49 16.68
N HIS A 255 21.13 -1.96 15.45
CA HIS A 255 22.33 -1.80 14.65
C HIS A 255 23.35 -0.86 15.30
N PHE A 256 22.88 0.25 15.87
CA PHE A 256 23.72 1.18 16.61
C PHE A 256 24.41 0.52 17.82
N GLN A 257 23.66 -0.27 18.61
CA GLN A 257 24.20 -1.02 19.74
C GLN A 257 25.20 -2.12 19.29
N GLN A 258 24.92 -2.79 18.18
CA GLN A 258 25.83 -3.76 17.59
C GLN A 258 27.17 -3.11 17.21
N GLN A 259 27.14 -1.91 16.60
CA GLN A 259 28.34 -1.19 16.26
C GLN A 259 29.14 -0.74 17.51
N LEU A 260 28.45 -0.30 18.56
CA LEU A 260 29.11 0.10 19.81
C LEU A 260 29.80 -1.09 20.51
N ASN A 261 29.20 -2.29 20.41
CA ASN A 261 29.70 -3.50 21.06
C ASN A 261 30.73 -4.26 20.16
N GLY A 262 31.04 -3.77 18.97
CA GLY A 262 31.93 -4.48 18.03
C GLY A 262 31.39 -5.82 17.55
N PHE A 263 30.05 -5.96 17.42
CA PHE A 263 29.39 -7.19 17.04
C PHE A 263 29.84 -7.69 15.65
N LYS A 264 30.30 -8.93 15.62
CA LYS A 264 30.69 -9.61 14.37
C LYS A 264 29.65 -10.63 13.97
N ALA A 265 28.80 -10.26 13.02
CA ALA A 265 27.68 -11.09 12.57
C ALA A 265 28.11 -12.45 12.00
N THR A 266 29.32 -12.54 11.45
CA THR A 266 29.89 -13.76 10.85
C THR A 266 30.14 -14.87 11.87
N GLU A 267 30.32 -14.54 13.16
CA GLU A 267 30.56 -15.52 14.23
C GLU A 267 29.26 -16.30 14.60
N TYR A 268 28.10 -15.76 14.27
CA TYR A 268 26.79 -16.34 14.61
C TYR A 268 26.18 -17.07 13.42
N LYS A 269 26.41 -18.37 13.29
CA LYS A 269 25.92 -19.20 12.18
C LYS A 269 24.40 -19.09 11.97
N TRP A 270 23.62 -19.11 13.05
CA TRP A 270 22.16 -18.98 12.97
C TRP A 270 21.73 -17.66 12.32
N PHE A 271 22.40 -16.54 12.64
CA PHE A 271 22.12 -15.23 12.06
C PHE A 271 22.46 -15.19 10.57
N VAL A 272 23.58 -15.79 10.16
CA VAL A 272 23.98 -15.91 8.76
C VAL A 272 22.95 -16.71 7.95
N TRP A 273 22.47 -17.84 8.51
CA TRP A 273 21.44 -18.65 7.85
C TRP A 273 20.10 -17.89 7.74
N THR A 274 19.65 -17.23 8.80
CA THR A 274 18.43 -16.45 8.82
C THR A 274 18.49 -15.30 7.79
N TYR A 275 19.64 -14.65 7.68
CA TYR A 275 19.88 -13.62 6.66
C TYR A 275 19.79 -14.18 5.23
N LYS A 276 20.45 -15.28 4.95
CA LYS A 276 20.43 -15.90 3.62
C LYS A 276 19.03 -16.38 3.22
N LEU A 277 18.26 -16.86 4.17
CA LEU A 277 16.89 -17.32 3.95
C LEU A 277 15.87 -16.18 3.88
N SER A 278 16.19 -14.98 4.35
CA SER A 278 15.22 -13.87 4.43
C SER A 278 14.61 -13.52 3.09
N VAL A 279 15.40 -13.42 2.00
CA VAL A 279 14.89 -13.09 0.66
C VAL A 279 14.05 -14.22 0.07
N PRO A 280 14.50 -15.49 0.05
CA PRO A 280 13.64 -16.61 -0.34
C PRO A 280 12.33 -16.69 0.46
N LEU A 281 12.40 -16.42 1.78
CA LEU A 281 11.21 -16.40 2.63
C LEU A 281 10.26 -15.24 2.29
N ILE A 282 10.78 -14.05 1.97
CA ILE A 282 9.96 -12.92 1.50
C ILE A 282 9.20 -13.31 0.22
N VAL A 283 9.91 -13.90 -0.74
CA VAL A 283 9.29 -14.35 -2.00
C VAL A 283 8.26 -15.45 -1.71
N GLY A 284 8.62 -16.49 -0.95
CA GLY A 284 7.72 -17.57 -0.57
C GLY A 284 6.48 -17.06 0.16
N PHE A 285 6.67 -16.13 1.09
CA PHE A 285 5.57 -15.51 1.83
C PHE A 285 4.62 -14.72 0.92
N THR A 286 5.15 -14.01 -0.07
CA THR A 286 4.31 -13.32 -1.07
C THR A 286 3.41 -14.31 -1.83
N TYR A 287 3.92 -15.51 -2.12
CA TYR A 287 3.13 -16.57 -2.78
C TYR A 287 2.07 -17.20 -1.88
N THR A 288 2.19 -17.16 -0.56
CA THR A 288 1.12 -17.67 0.33
C THR A 288 -0.21 -16.98 0.09
N GLY A 289 -0.19 -15.72 -0.34
CA GLY A 289 -1.38 -14.97 -0.71
C GLY A 289 -2.20 -15.63 -1.82
N TYR A 290 -1.57 -16.34 -2.75
CA TYR A 290 -2.28 -17.09 -3.79
C TYR A 290 -3.15 -18.21 -3.21
N PHE A 291 -2.60 -18.96 -2.27
CA PHE A 291 -3.32 -20.03 -1.61
C PHE A 291 -4.42 -19.49 -0.71
N VAL A 292 -4.13 -18.44 0.05
CA VAL A 292 -5.07 -17.85 1.01
C VAL A 292 -6.26 -17.19 0.31
N GLN A 293 -6.10 -16.63 -0.88
CA GLN A 293 -7.22 -16.08 -1.67
C GLN A 293 -8.30 -17.10 -2.01
N GLN A 294 -7.96 -18.38 -2.03
CA GLN A 294 -8.91 -19.46 -2.32
C GLN A 294 -9.80 -19.80 -1.12
N TYR A 295 -9.40 -19.40 0.08
CA TYR A 295 -10.17 -19.65 1.30
C TYR A 295 -11.10 -18.48 1.61
N THR A 296 -12.38 -18.81 1.81
CA THR A 296 -13.44 -17.86 2.15
C THR A 296 -13.68 -17.75 3.67
N SER A 297 -12.99 -18.55 4.49
CA SER A 297 -13.14 -18.52 5.95
C SER A 297 -12.75 -17.15 6.51
N PRO A 298 -13.64 -16.48 7.27
CA PRO A 298 -13.36 -15.18 7.87
C PRO A 298 -12.12 -15.19 8.78
N VAL A 299 -11.92 -16.29 9.52
CA VAL A 299 -10.77 -16.45 10.44
C VAL A 299 -9.46 -16.44 9.67
N VAL A 300 -9.36 -17.21 8.57
CA VAL A 300 -8.16 -17.28 7.74
C VAL A 300 -7.85 -15.91 7.11
N THR A 301 -8.88 -15.26 6.58
CA THR A 301 -8.75 -13.93 5.96
C THR A 301 -8.28 -12.88 6.96
N THR A 302 -8.85 -12.85 8.17
CA THR A 302 -8.47 -11.93 9.24
C THR A 302 -7.04 -12.20 9.73
N ALA A 303 -6.71 -13.46 9.98
CA ALA A 303 -5.36 -13.85 10.42
C ALA A 303 -4.30 -13.49 9.38
N HIS A 304 -4.55 -13.79 8.10
CA HIS A 304 -3.65 -13.40 7.01
C HIS A 304 -3.48 -11.88 6.93
N THR A 305 -4.57 -11.12 6.97
CA THR A 305 -4.53 -9.65 6.93
C THR A 305 -3.72 -9.06 8.09
N ALA A 306 -3.85 -9.64 9.29
CA ALA A 306 -3.13 -9.19 10.47
C ALA A 306 -1.63 -9.50 10.42
N LEU A 307 -1.24 -10.65 9.85
CA LEU A 307 0.14 -11.13 9.81
C LEU A 307 0.92 -10.67 8.58
N GLU A 308 0.23 -10.38 7.47
CA GLU A 308 0.86 -10.08 6.17
C GLU A 308 1.93 -8.99 6.26
N ARG A 309 1.58 -7.83 6.81
CA ARG A 309 2.51 -6.69 6.90
C ARG A 309 3.59 -6.87 7.96
N PRO A 310 3.28 -7.22 9.21
CA PRO A 310 4.29 -7.41 10.23
C PRO A 310 5.34 -8.46 9.87
N LEU A 311 4.91 -9.59 9.32
CA LEU A 311 5.83 -10.67 8.95
C LEU A 311 6.72 -10.28 7.78
N PHE A 312 6.13 -9.64 6.76
CA PHE A 312 6.87 -9.16 5.60
C PHE A 312 7.96 -8.15 6.01
N VAL A 313 7.62 -7.14 6.81
CA VAL A 313 8.60 -6.13 7.25
C VAL A 313 9.63 -6.70 8.23
N LEU A 314 9.27 -7.70 9.02
CA LEU A 314 10.22 -8.40 9.91
C LEU A 314 11.29 -9.15 9.10
N LEU A 315 10.89 -9.89 8.07
CA LEU A 315 11.82 -10.56 7.15
C LEU A 315 12.71 -9.55 6.43
N PHE A 316 12.13 -8.44 5.99
CA PHE A 316 12.88 -7.34 5.39
C PHE A 316 13.88 -6.70 6.37
N ALA A 317 13.50 -6.50 7.63
CA ALA A 317 14.40 -5.96 8.66
C ALA A 317 15.58 -6.90 8.96
N ILE A 318 15.35 -8.22 8.96
CA ILE A 318 16.42 -9.22 9.09
C ILE A 318 17.40 -9.11 7.92
N PHE A 319 16.88 -9.01 6.70
CA PHE A 319 17.69 -8.79 5.50
C PHE A 319 18.53 -7.50 5.60
N MET A 320 17.91 -6.41 6.00
CA MET A 320 18.60 -5.12 6.19
C MET A 320 19.72 -5.23 7.24
N LEU A 321 19.42 -5.84 8.39
CA LEU A 321 20.38 -5.99 9.48
C LEU A 321 21.62 -6.81 9.05
N GLY A 322 21.42 -7.89 8.31
CA GLY A 322 22.53 -8.68 7.78
C GLY A 322 23.36 -7.92 6.75
N THR A 323 22.69 -7.15 5.88
CA THR A 323 23.36 -6.29 4.89
C THR A 323 24.19 -5.19 5.55
N PHE A 324 23.71 -4.55 6.60
CA PHE A 324 24.43 -3.53 7.35
C PHE A 324 25.62 -4.11 8.12
N ASN A 325 25.51 -5.35 8.60
CA ASN A 325 26.63 -6.10 9.22
C ASN A 325 27.59 -6.71 8.17
N LYS A 326 27.49 -6.31 6.91
CA LYS A 326 28.39 -6.67 5.81
C LYS A 326 28.44 -8.18 5.52
N LEU A 327 27.38 -8.91 5.83
CA LEU A 327 27.28 -10.31 5.42
C LEU A 327 27.19 -10.43 3.90
N ASP A 328 27.90 -11.40 3.34
CA ASP A 328 27.94 -11.60 1.90
C ASP A 328 26.70 -12.33 1.39
N SER A 329 26.12 -11.77 0.34
CA SER A 329 24.95 -12.31 -0.36
C SER A 329 24.88 -11.75 -1.77
N ILE A 330 24.47 -12.57 -2.72
CA ILE A 330 24.21 -12.17 -4.10
C ILE A 330 23.23 -10.98 -4.14
N PHE A 331 22.22 -10.99 -3.27
CA PHE A 331 21.23 -9.91 -3.20
C PHE A 331 21.84 -8.59 -2.73
N LYS A 332 22.78 -8.64 -1.76
CA LYS A 332 23.53 -7.45 -1.33
C LYS A 332 24.34 -6.86 -2.48
N ASP A 333 25.01 -7.70 -3.25
CA ASP A 333 25.85 -7.25 -4.36
C ASP A 333 25.03 -6.61 -5.47
N ILE A 334 23.88 -7.20 -5.82
CA ILE A 334 22.91 -6.62 -6.76
C ILE A 334 22.41 -5.27 -6.26
N LEU A 335 21.97 -5.17 -5.00
CA LEU A 335 21.42 -3.94 -4.43
C LEU A 335 22.47 -2.86 -4.16
N SER A 336 23.73 -3.21 -4.00
CA SER A 336 24.84 -2.26 -3.81
C SER A 336 25.41 -1.71 -5.12
N TRP A 337 24.91 -2.14 -6.26
CA TRP A 337 25.39 -1.72 -7.58
C TRP A 337 25.27 -0.21 -7.77
N ARG A 338 26.27 0.40 -8.37
CA ARG A 338 26.36 1.86 -8.54
C ARG A 338 25.19 2.47 -9.31
N ILE A 339 24.55 1.69 -10.20
CA ILE A 339 23.42 2.13 -11.02
C ILE A 339 22.22 2.57 -10.19
N TRP A 340 22.04 2.02 -8.98
CA TRP A 340 20.92 2.36 -8.11
C TRP A 340 21.05 3.74 -7.44
N ARG A 341 22.27 4.30 -7.35
CA ARG A 341 22.49 5.59 -6.66
C ARG A 341 21.74 6.77 -7.30
N PRO A 342 21.80 7.01 -8.62
CA PRO A 342 21.01 8.07 -9.24
C PRO A 342 19.50 7.79 -9.14
N LEU A 343 19.09 6.52 -9.36
CA LEU A 343 17.67 6.12 -9.27
C LEU A 343 17.11 6.34 -7.86
N ALA A 344 17.86 6.01 -6.82
CA ALA A 344 17.47 6.24 -5.43
C ALA A 344 17.33 7.74 -5.08
N ARG A 345 18.16 8.61 -5.67
CA ARG A 345 18.05 10.06 -5.47
C ARG A 345 16.77 10.64 -6.05
N MET A 346 16.26 10.04 -7.12
CA MET A 346 15.03 10.46 -7.81
C MET A 346 13.76 9.80 -7.24
N SER A 347 13.90 8.95 -6.21
CA SER A 347 12.81 8.11 -5.72
C SER A 347 11.55 8.88 -5.32
N LEU A 348 11.68 10.08 -4.73
CA LEU A 348 10.55 10.93 -4.36
C LEU A 348 9.81 11.47 -5.59
N SER A 349 10.56 12.00 -6.55
CA SER A 349 9.98 12.49 -7.81
C SER A 349 9.33 11.34 -8.59
N VAL A 350 9.98 10.17 -8.65
CA VAL A 350 9.41 8.97 -9.29
C VAL A 350 8.11 8.54 -8.60
N LEU A 351 8.09 8.48 -7.27
CA LEU A 351 6.88 8.11 -6.51
C LEU A 351 5.70 9.05 -6.81
N THR A 352 5.98 10.32 -7.03
CA THR A 352 4.93 11.32 -7.30
C THR A 352 4.51 11.31 -8.77
N VAL A 353 5.46 11.24 -9.68
CA VAL A 353 5.24 11.34 -11.14
C VAL A 353 4.60 10.07 -11.71
N HIS A 354 4.96 8.85 -11.20
CA HIS A 354 4.44 7.60 -11.77
C HIS A 354 2.92 7.53 -11.77
N TRP A 355 2.25 8.07 -10.75
CA TRP A 355 0.80 8.14 -10.71
C TRP A 355 0.24 9.03 -11.82
N CYS A 356 0.89 10.17 -12.10
CA CYS A 356 0.47 11.07 -13.18
C CYS A 356 0.63 10.38 -14.53
N VAL A 357 1.77 9.75 -14.76
CA VAL A 357 2.07 9.01 -16.00
C VAL A 357 1.09 7.86 -16.19
N THR A 358 0.83 7.06 -15.15
CA THR A 358 -0.13 5.94 -15.21
C THR A 358 -1.53 6.42 -15.59
N VAL A 359 -2.02 7.50 -14.95
CA VAL A 359 -3.34 8.05 -15.26
C VAL A 359 -3.43 8.54 -16.70
N VAL A 360 -2.40 9.25 -17.21
CA VAL A 360 -2.35 9.72 -18.60
C VAL A 360 -2.32 8.54 -19.57
N PHE A 361 -1.52 7.52 -19.30
CA PHE A 361 -1.43 6.32 -20.14
C PHE A 361 -2.76 5.57 -20.23
N VAL A 362 -3.42 5.35 -19.08
CA VAL A 362 -4.73 4.69 -19.04
C VAL A 362 -5.80 5.53 -19.72
N ALA A 363 -5.74 6.87 -19.59
CA ALA A 363 -6.70 7.79 -20.21
C ALA A 363 -6.52 7.92 -21.74
N ALA A 364 -5.29 7.78 -22.22
CA ALA A 364 -4.96 7.92 -23.65
C ALA A 364 -5.37 6.70 -24.50
N ARG A 365 -5.74 5.58 -23.88
CA ARG A 365 -6.12 4.37 -24.62
C ARG A 365 -7.59 4.42 -25.08
N PRO A 366 -7.86 4.33 -26.40
CA PRO A 366 -9.20 4.46 -26.95
C PRO A 366 -10.07 3.20 -26.83
N GLN A 367 -9.47 2.02 -26.53
CA GLN A 367 -10.20 0.76 -26.50
C GLN A 367 -9.94 -0.05 -25.22
N PRO A 368 -10.95 -0.85 -24.74
CA PRO A 368 -10.74 -1.82 -23.69
C PRO A 368 -9.80 -2.93 -24.18
N LEU A 369 -8.69 -3.11 -23.50
CA LEU A 369 -7.65 -4.03 -23.87
C LEU A 369 -8.11 -5.48 -23.88
N THR A 370 -7.85 -6.18 -24.98
CA THR A 370 -7.59 -7.61 -24.95
C THR A 370 -6.14 -7.80 -24.48
N SER A 371 -5.92 -7.80 -23.17
CA SER A 371 -4.56 -7.77 -22.64
C SER A 371 -3.95 -9.18 -22.61
N SER A 372 -2.90 -9.37 -23.39
CA SER A 372 -1.94 -10.45 -23.18
C SER A 372 -1.03 -10.13 -21.98
N TYR A 373 -0.39 -11.15 -21.38
CA TYR A 373 0.65 -10.92 -20.36
C TYR A 373 1.78 -10.05 -20.88
N LEU A 374 2.15 -10.21 -22.14
CA LEU A 374 3.19 -9.40 -22.79
C LEU A 374 2.79 -7.93 -22.88
N ASP A 375 1.52 -7.63 -23.16
CA ASP A 375 1.02 -6.26 -23.23
C ASP A 375 1.10 -5.57 -21.86
N ILE A 376 0.72 -6.29 -20.79
CA ILE A 376 0.80 -5.74 -19.43
C ILE A 376 2.25 -5.48 -19.03
N MET A 377 3.15 -6.41 -19.33
CA MET A 377 4.58 -6.24 -19.04
C MET A 377 5.19 -5.10 -19.87
N ALA A 378 4.83 -4.99 -21.14
CA ALA A 378 5.26 -3.89 -22.00
C ALA A 378 4.77 -2.54 -21.46
N ASP A 379 3.49 -2.45 -21.07
CA ASP A 379 2.91 -1.25 -20.49
C ASP A 379 3.60 -0.83 -19.20
N TRP A 380 3.85 -1.80 -18.33
CA TRP A 380 4.56 -1.56 -17.08
C TRP A 380 5.97 -1.02 -17.35
N MET A 381 6.71 -1.66 -18.28
CA MET A 381 8.05 -1.22 -18.65
C MET A 381 8.04 0.18 -19.27
N VAL A 382 7.14 0.45 -20.22
CA VAL A 382 7.02 1.78 -20.85
C VAL A 382 6.66 2.84 -19.82
N THR A 383 5.69 2.56 -18.94
CA THR A 383 5.30 3.48 -17.87
C THR A 383 6.49 3.78 -16.94
N MET A 384 7.27 2.77 -16.58
CA MET A 384 8.48 2.94 -15.75
C MET A 384 9.52 3.82 -16.44
N ILE A 385 9.86 3.54 -17.70
CA ILE A 385 10.85 4.30 -18.47
C ILE A 385 10.43 5.77 -18.58
N ILE A 386 9.18 6.03 -18.99
CA ILE A 386 8.65 7.39 -19.12
C ILE A 386 8.64 8.10 -17.77
N THR A 387 8.26 7.40 -16.69
CA THR A 387 8.28 7.97 -15.35
C THR A 387 9.68 8.43 -14.95
N TYR A 388 10.71 7.63 -15.18
CA TYR A 388 12.09 8.02 -14.88
C TYR A 388 12.57 9.18 -15.74
N ILE A 389 12.24 9.20 -17.04
CA ILE A 389 12.59 10.31 -17.96
C ILE A 389 11.96 11.62 -17.46
N ILE A 390 10.68 11.62 -17.06
CA ILE A 390 10.01 12.82 -16.56
C ILE A 390 10.48 13.19 -15.16
N SER A 391 10.79 12.21 -14.31
CA SER A 391 11.24 12.47 -12.94
C SER A 391 12.62 13.11 -12.87
N MET A 392 13.48 12.86 -13.86
CA MET A 392 14.83 13.45 -13.89
C MET A 392 14.79 15.00 -13.90
N PRO A 393 14.14 15.68 -14.86
CA PRO A 393 14.04 17.14 -14.82
C PRO A 393 13.28 17.65 -13.57
N VAL A 394 12.24 16.96 -13.10
CA VAL A 394 11.54 17.35 -11.86
C VAL A 394 12.49 17.34 -10.67
N THR A 395 13.33 16.33 -10.55
CA THR A 395 14.33 16.26 -9.46
C THR A 395 15.35 17.39 -9.58
N ILE A 396 15.89 17.65 -10.76
CA ILE A 396 16.96 18.63 -10.98
C ILE A 396 16.44 20.08 -10.86
N LEU A 397 15.26 20.36 -11.42
CA LEU A 397 14.75 21.73 -11.53
C LEU A 397 13.87 22.15 -10.34
N ILE A 398 13.24 21.22 -9.65
CA ILE A 398 12.30 21.53 -8.56
C ILE A 398 12.84 21.01 -7.23
N GLU A 399 13.07 19.69 -7.12
CA GLU A 399 13.39 19.08 -5.82
C GLU A 399 14.73 19.57 -5.27
N MET A 400 15.80 19.49 -6.06
CA MET A 400 17.15 19.85 -5.59
C MET A 400 17.32 21.36 -5.31
N PRO A 401 16.89 22.29 -6.16
CA PRO A 401 17.02 23.72 -5.87
C PRO A 401 16.24 24.16 -4.65
N VAL A 402 15.00 23.68 -4.50
CA VAL A 402 14.15 24.03 -3.35
C VAL A 402 14.77 23.50 -2.05
N GLN A 403 15.23 22.25 -2.04
CA GLN A 403 15.93 21.70 -0.88
C GLN A 403 17.18 22.50 -0.50
N ARG A 404 18.02 22.87 -1.48
CA ARG A 404 19.22 23.68 -1.23
C ARG A 404 18.91 25.06 -0.71
N PHE A 405 17.91 25.73 -1.32
CA PHE A 405 17.48 27.06 -0.90
C PHE A 405 17.01 27.08 0.56
N PHE A 406 16.10 26.19 0.92
CA PHE A 406 15.59 26.15 2.29
C PHE A 406 16.63 25.64 3.28
N THR A 407 17.53 24.74 2.89
CA THR A 407 18.63 24.33 3.76
C THR A 407 19.55 25.50 4.03
N ALA A 408 19.90 26.31 3.03
CA ALA A 408 20.75 27.50 3.19
C ALA A 408 20.04 28.62 4.03
N LEU A 409 18.70 28.68 3.97
CA LEU A 409 17.95 29.70 4.70
C LEU A 409 17.78 29.35 6.19
N LEU A 410 17.73 28.06 6.54
CA LEU A 410 17.35 27.58 7.87
C LEU A 410 18.51 27.01 8.68
N PHE A 411 19.63 26.74 8.04
CA PHE A 411 20.80 26.10 8.63
C PHE A 411 22.09 26.78 8.24
#